data_d7c17ea5f7ea093261d13fd653c2ad7c
#
_entry.id   d7c17ea5f7ea093261d13fd653c2ad7c
#
_cell.length_a   1.000
_cell.length_b   1.000
_cell.length_c   1.000
_cell.angle_alpha   90.00
_cell.angle_beta   90.00
_cell.angle_gamma   90.00
#
_symmetry.space_group_name_H-M   'P 1'
#
loop_
_entity.id
_entity.type
_entity.pdbx_description
1 polymer ?
#
loop_
_entity_poly.entity_id
_entity_poly.type
_entity_poly.pdbx_seq_one_letter_code
_entity_poly.pdbx_strand_id
1 'polypeptide(L)'
;MNDYEEFLRNKKFKFFNVGKDIDQSDCNPLLFDFQKDIVKWAVNKGRCAIFLDTGLGKTFIQLEWARLIGGTCLIIAPLSVARQTIKEAEKIDLELKLVHDESQLKQGINITNYELIDNFNGNVDSIVLDESSILKSISGKIKRKLIDTFANVKYKLCCTATPAPNDYIEIGNHAHFLGVCTHQEMLSMFFINANKEHTIDFNGKLYIKKGSNKGGQEWRIKHHAEDKFFEWMSSWAMFMMKPSDLGYSDDGFELPPLNIIPIVKEINGYHQDDVLFFDGLSGISDRVKVS
;
A
#
# COMPACT_ATOMS: atom_id res chain seq x y z
N MET A 1 -2.94 32.39 -23.56
CA MET A 1 -2.73 31.18 -22.74
C MET A 1 -4.04 30.93 -22.02
N ASN A 2 -4.62 29.74 -22.19
CA ASN A 2 -5.99 29.49 -21.75
C ASN A 2 -5.97 29.24 -20.22
N ASP A 3 -6.87 29.83 -19.44
CA ASP A 3 -7.03 29.62 -17.96
C ASP A 3 -7.02 28.16 -17.56
N TYR A 4 -7.45 27.28 -18.48
CA TYR A 4 -7.44 25.84 -18.30
C TYR A 4 -6.03 25.22 -18.33
N GLU A 5 -5.14 25.72 -19.17
CA GLU A 5 -3.74 25.26 -19.24
C GLU A 5 -2.95 25.72 -18.01
N GLU A 6 -3.24 26.92 -17.51
CA GLU A 6 -2.67 27.44 -16.27
C GLU A 6 -3.18 26.68 -15.05
N PHE A 7 -4.48 26.35 -15.02
CA PHE A 7 -5.07 25.46 -14.02
C PHE A 7 -4.44 24.05 -14.04
N LEU A 8 -4.16 23.49 -15.22
CA LEU A 8 -3.47 22.19 -15.34
C LEU A 8 -2.00 22.26 -14.93
N ARG A 9 -1.31 23.39 -15.21
CA ARG A 9 0.08 23.60 -14.73
C ARG A 9 0.16 23.72 -13.22
N ASN A 10 -0.80 24.39 -12.59
CA ASN A 10 -0.87 24.53 -11.14
C ASN A 10 -1.25 23.23 -10.44
N LYS A 11 -1.85 22.28 -11.17
CA LYS A 11 -2.13 20.89 -10.74
C LYS A 11 -1.02 19.91 -11.08
N LYS A 12 0.08 20.32 -11.71
CA LYS A 12 1.24 19.45 -11.89
C LYS A 12 1.79 19.07 -10.51
N PHE A 13 1.71 17.81 -10.20
CA PHE A 13 2.29 17.26 -8.99
C PHE A 13 3.78 17.62 -8.94
N LYS A 14 4.16 18.38 -7.93
CA LYS A 14 5.56 18.61 -7.65
C LYS A 14 6.07 17.39 -6.89
N PHE A 15 6.58 16.41 -7.63
CA PHE A 15 7.29 15.30 -7.01
C PHE A 15 8.66 15.81 -6.58
N PHE A 16 8.83 15.96 -5.28
CA PHE A 16 10.13 16.24 -4.73
C PHE A 16 10.82 14.92 -4.41
N ASN A 17 11.96 14.68 -5.05
CA ASN A 17 12.88 13.70 -4.56
C ASN A 17 13.52 14.28 -3.28
N VAL A 18 12.99 13.90 -2.12
CA VAL A 18 13.47 14.37 -0.81
C VAL A 18 14.58 13.48 -0.25
N GLY A 19 14.91 12.43 -0.98
CA GLY A 19 15.85 11.39 -0.58
C GLY A 19 17.32 11.78 -0.75
N LYS A 20 18.14 10.76 -0.87
CA LYS A 20 19.58 10.85 -1.00
C LYS A 20 20.01 10.25 -2.33
N ASP A 21 21.07 10.76 -2.90
CA ASP A 21 21.73 10.12 -4.04
C ASP A 21 22.73 9.08 -3.52
N ILE A 22 22.65 7.87 -4.06
CA ILE A 22 23.49 6.74 -3.71
C ILE A 22 23.88 5.97 -4.96
N ASP A 23 24.97 5.21 -4.90
CA ASP A 23 25.35 4.25 -5.92
C ASP A 23 24.96 2.82 -5.52
N GLN A 24 24.87 1.91 -6.51
CA GLN A 24 24.62 0.50 -6.23
C GLN A 24 25.70 -0.13 -5.33
N SER A 25 26.95 0.38 -5.39
CA SER A 25 28.05 -0.04 -4.53
C SER A 25 27.82 0.28 -3.05
N ASP A 26 26.93 1.22 -2.72
CA ASP A 26 26.57 1.53 -1.34
C ASP A 26 25.60 0.50 -0.75
N CYS A 27 24.95 -0.28 -1.62
CA CYS A 27 24.03 -1.31 -1.22
C CYS A 27 24.76 -2.56 -0.69
N ASN A 28 24.10 -3.26 0.24
CA ASN A 28 24.62 -4.52 0.77
C ASN A 28 24.88 -5.51 -0.38
N PRO A 29 26.08 -6.12 -0.45
CA PRO A 29 26.46 -7.03 -1.54
C PRO A 29 25.61 -8.29 -1.62
N LEU A 30 24.92 -8.67 -0.53
CA LEU A 30 24.04 -9.84 -0.47
C LEU A 30 22.70 -9.64 -1.19
N LEU A 31 22.35 -8.39 -1.54
CA LEU A 31 21.15 -8.11 -2.33
C LEU A 31 21.39 -8.48 -3.80
N PHE A 32 20.35 -8.98 -4.45
CA PHE A 32 20.33 -9.14 -5.91
C PHE A 32 20.40 -7.78 -6.61
N ASP A 33 20.92 -7.74 -7.83
CA ASP A 33 21.11 -6.47 -8.53
C ASP A 33 19.82 -5.72 -8.80
N PHE A 34 18.71 -6.41 -9.13
CA PHE A 34 17.40 -5.78 -9.24
C PHE A 34 16.93 -5.17 -7.91
N GLN A 35 17.23 -5.80 -6.77
CA GLN A 35 16.91 -5.27 -5.44
C GLN A 35 17.73 -4.00 -5.16
N LYS A 36 19.01 -3.98 -5.53
CA LYS A 36 19.86 -2.79 -5.40
C LYS A 36 19.32 -1.61 -6.22
N ASP A 37 18.83 -1.87 -7.44
CA ASP A 37 18.21 -0.84 -8.27
C ASP A 37 16.93 -0.29 -7.64
N ILE A 38 16.09 -1.16 -7.07
CA ILE A 38 14.88 -0.75 -6.34
C ILE A 38 15.27 0.11 -5.12
N VAL A 39 16.26 -0.33 -4.34
CA VAL A 39 16.75 0.41 -3.17
C VAL A 39 17.29 1.78 -3.58
N LYS A 40 18.14 1.83 -4.61
CA LYS A 40 18.69 3.08 -5.14
C LYS A 40 17.57 4.05 -5.53
N TRP A 41 16.59 3.58 -6.29
CA TRP A 41 15.43 4.37 -6.67
C TRP A 41 14.65 4.86 -5.45
N ALA A 42 14.38 3.98 -4.48
CA ALA A 42 13.58 4.30 -3.30
C ALA A 42 14.29 5.27 -2.35
N VAL A 43 15.62 5.14 -2.19
CA VAL A 43 16.43 6.06 -1.39
C VAL A 43 16.46 7.45 -2.03
N ASN A 44 16.61 7.52 -3.37
CA ASN A 44 16.56 8.79 -4.10
C ASN A 44 15.19 9.46 -3.98
N LYS A 45 14.09 8.70 -4.07
CA LYS A 45 12.74 9.22 -3.84
C LYS A 45 12.54 9.74 -2.41
N GLY A 46 13.01 9.00 -1.42
CA GLY A 46 12.84 9.29 0.01
C GLY A 46 11.40 9.15 0.52
N ARG A 47 10.39 9.36 -0.33
CA ARG A 47 8.97 9.06 -0.07
C ARG A 47 8.42 8.28 -1.25
N CYS A 48 8.19 6.98 -1.08
CA CYS A 48 7.72 6.12 -2.16
C CYS A 48 7.01 4.87 -1.65
N ALA A 49 6.41 4.15 -2.59
CA ALA A 49 5.87 2.82 -2.35
C ALA A 49 6.56 1.79 -3.24
N ILE A 50 6.75 0.59 -2.69
CA ILE A 50 7.30 -0.57 -3.37
C ILE A 50 6.24 -1.66 -3.34
N PHE A 51 5.61 -1.90 -4.49
CA PHE A 51 4.56 -2.86 -4.68
C PHE A 51 5.13 -4.04 -5.48
N LEU A 52 5.73 -4.97 -4.76
CA LEU A 52 6.40 -6.14 -5.33
C LEU A 52 5.61 -7.40 -5.00
N ASP A 53 5.56 -8.33 -5.91
CA ASP A 53 4.96 -9.63 -5.65
C ASP A 53 5.69 -10.40 -4.54
N THR A 54 5.07 -11.48 -4.06
CA THR A 54 5.66 -12.34 -3.04
C THR A 54 6.93 -13.00 -3.56
N GLY A 55 7.91 -13.21 -2.65
CA GLY A 55 9.19 -13.84 -3.01
C GLY A 55 10.27 -12.91 -3.54
N LEU A 56 9.97 -11.65 -3.89
CA LEU A 56 10.94 -10.70 -4.43
C LEU A 56 11.84 -10.02 -3.38
N GLY A 57 11.73 -10.41 -2.11
CA GLY A 57 12.61 -9.94 -1.04
C GLY A 57 12.30 -8.53 -0.52
N LYS A 58 11.01 -8.14 -0.48
CA LYS A 58 10.58 -6.84 0.10
C LYS A 58 11.23 -6.52 1.43
N THR A 59 11.38 -7.52 2.31
CA THR A 59 11.99 -7.36 3.63
C THR A 59 13.43 -6.88 3.53
N PHE A 60 14.24 -7.47 2.66
CA PHE A 60 15.61 -7.03 2.48
C PHE A 60 15.70 -5.62 1.88
N ILE A 61 14.83 -5.29 0.93
CA ILE A 61 14.77 -3.97 0.30
C ILE A 61 14.42 -2.90 1.32
N GLN A 62 13.39 -3.12 2.17
CA GLN A 62 12.99 -2.13 3.18
C GLN A 62 14.04 -1.95 4.29
N LEU A 63 14.72 -3.02 4.69
CA LEU A 63 15.80 -2.98 5.67
C LEU A 63 16.98 -2.18 5.14
N GLU A 64 17.39 -2.46 3.90
CA GLU A 64 18.48 -1.76 3.24
C GLU A 64 18.17 -0.29 2.99
N TRP A 65 16.91 0.02 2.57
CA TRP A 65 16.45 1.39 2.48
C TRP A 65 16.57 2.11 3.83
N ALA A 66 16.13 1.48 4.92
CA ALA A 66 16.20 2.06 6.26
C ALA A 66 17.65 2.32 6.69
N ARG A 67 18.58 1.39 6.39
CA ARG A 67 20.02 1.54 6.65
C ARG A 67 20.61 2.75 5.92
N LEU A 68 20.32 2.88 4.62
CA LEU A 68 20.86 3.95 3.77
C LEU A 68 20.26 5.32 4.04
N ILE A 69 18.96 5.36 4.39
CA ILE A 69 18.34 6.60 4.88
C ILE A 69 18.97 7.02 6.21
N GLY A 70 19.27 6.08 7.10
CA GLY A 70 19.91 6.35 8.39
C GLY A 70 19.04 7.11 9.36
N GLY A 71 19.63 7.54 10.48
CA GLY A 71 18.89 8.17 11.57
C GLY A 71 18.09 7.17 12.39
N THR A 72 16.99 7.61 13.00
CA THR A 72 16.04 6.76 13.71
C THR A 72 14.93 6.33 12.76
N CYS A 73 14.94 5.07 12.35
CA CYS A 73 13.91 4.45 11.51
C CYS A 73 12.95 3.64 12.36
N LEU A 74 11.65 3.75 12.11
CA LEU A 74 10.63 2.88 12.68
C LEU A 74 9.97 2.06 11.55
N ILE A 75 10.08 0.75 11.63
CA ILE A 75 9.33 -0.18 10.78
C ILE A 75 8.08 -0.60 11.54
N ILE A 76 6.91 -0.48 10.92
CA ILE A 76 5.65 -1.00 11.44
C ILE A 76 5.25 -2.19 10.59
N ALA A 77 5.14 -3.36 11.21
CA ALA A 77 4.81 -4.63 10.56
C ALA A 77 3.63 -5.31 11.26
N PRO A 78 2.95 -6.27 10.61
CA PRO A 78 2.03 -7.17 11.31
C PRO A 78 2.74 -7.92 12.43
N LEU A 79 2.06 -8.14 13.55
CA LEU A 79 2.64 -8.78 14.75
C LEU A 79 3.34 -10.12 14.44
N SER A 80 2.76 -10.93 13.57
CA SER A 80 3.32 -12.21 13.14
C SER A 80 4.62 -12.09 12.34
N VAL A 81 4.82 -10.96 11.65
CA VAL A 81 5.95 -10.75 10.73
C VAL A 81 7.14 -10.10 11.45
N ALA A 82 6.93 -9.28 12.47
CA ALA A 82 7.97 -8.51 13.12
C ALA A 82 9.17 -9.38 13.60
N ARG A 83 8.90 -10.56 14.18
CA ARG A 83 9.96 -11.48 14.62
C ARG A 83 10.73 -12.10 13.45
N GLN A 84 10.06 -12.36 12.34
CA GLN A 84 10.70 -12.87 11.13
C GLN A 84 11.60 -11.80 10.53
N THR A 85 11.14 -10.55 10.46
CA THR A 85 11.91 -9.43 9.95
C THR A 85 13.22 -9.22 10.72
N ILE A 86 13.21 -9.41 12.06
CA ILE A 86 14.43 -9.36 12.88
C ILE A 86 15.43 -10.45 12.44
N LYS A 87 14.97 -11.69 12.28
CA LYS A 87 15.85 -12.80 11.82
C LYS A 87 16.38 -12.59 10.40
N GLU A 88 15.60 -11.95 9.54
CA GLU A 88 16.05 -11.64 8.18
C GLU A 88 17.09 -10.51 8.17
N ALA A 89 16.95 -9.53 9.07
CA ALA A 89 17.94 -8.48 9.24
C ALA A 89 19.33 -9.03 9.64
N GLU A 90 19.36 -10.03 10.54
CA GLU A 90 20.61 -10.70 10.95
C GLU A 90 21.36 -11.33 9.75
N LYS A 91 20.62 -11.80 8.72
CA LYS A 91 21.25 -12.41 7.52
C LYS A 91 22.03 -11.41 6.66
N ILE A 92 21.75 -10.14 6.80
CA ILE A 92 22.42 -9.05 6.09
C ILE A 92 23.18 -8.11 7.03
N ASP A 93 23.55 -8.63 8.20
CA ASP A 93 24.35 -7.95 9.23
C ASP A 93 23.70 -6.63 9.74
N LEU A 94 22.38 -6.60 9.85
CA LEU A 94 21.63 -5.45 10.39
C LEU A 94 21.02 -5.77 11.76
N GLU A 95 21.23 -4.86 12.70
CA GLU A 95 20.58 -4.92 14.00
C GLU A 95 19.20 -4.25 13.94
N LEU A 96 18.15 -5.00 14.29
CA LEU A 96 16.79 -4.52 14.44
C LEU A 96 16.35 -4.59 15.89
N LYS A 97 15.86 -3.48 16.42
CA LYS A 97 15.36 -3.44 17.79
C LYS A 97 13.82 -3.49 17.82
N LEU A 98 13.28 -4.49 18.51
CA LEU A 98 11.84 -4.52 18.83
C LEU A 98 11.54 -3.46 19.90
N VAL A 99 10.56 -2.60 19.62
CA VAL A 99 10.14 -1.51 20.52
C VAL A 99 8.62 -1.50 20.68
N HIS A 100 8.14 -1.14 21.84
CA HIS A 100 6.72 -1.12 22.18
C HIS A 100 6.16 0.28 22.37
N ASP A 101 7.03 1.27 22.56
CA ASP A 101 6.67 2.69 22.73
C ASP A 101 7.82 3.61 22.29
N GLU A 102 7.50 4.90 22.19
CA GLU A 102 8.43 5.95 21.75
C GLU A 102 9.69 6.07 22.60
N SER A 103 9.61 5.81 23.94
CA SER A 103 10.76 5.95 24.83
C SER A 103 11.86 4.92 24.59
N GLN A 104 11.51 3.82 23.92
CA GLN A 104 12.43 2.73 23.59
C GLN A 104 13.16 2.92 22.25
N LEU A 105 12.78 3.93 21.47
CA LEU A 105 13.42 4.23 20.18
C LEU A 105 14.91 4.51 20.38
N LYS A 106 15.72 3.94 19.49
CA LYS A 106 17.15 4.21 19.40
C LYS A 106 17.52 4.60 17.97
N GLN A 107 18.64 5.27 17.84
CA GLN A 107 19.25 5.47 16.55
C GLN A 107 19.48 4.11 15.86
N GLY A 108 19.23 4.04 14.57
CA GLY A 108 19.23 2.81 13.78
C GLY A 108 17.80 2.34 13.49
N ILE A 109 17.63 1.06 13.23
CA ILE A 109 16.37 0.48 12.77
C ILE A 109 15.61 -0.11 13.95
N ASN A 110 14.41 0.39 14.17
CA ASN A 110 13.47 -0.08 15.19
C ASN A 110 12.26 -0.70 14.50
N ILE A 111 11.67 -1.73 15.12
CA ILE A 111 10.47 -2.38 14.60
C ILE A 111 9.40 -2.49 15.68
N THR A 112 8.16 -2.26 15.29
CA THR A 112 6.97 -2.43 16.13
C THR A 112 5.84 -3.05 15.32
N ASN A 113 4.67 -3.22 15.91
CA ASN A 113 3.49 -3.69 15.21
C ASN A 113 2.38 -2.63 15.17
N TYR A 114 1.38 -2.86 14.30
CA TYR A 114 0.29 -1.90 14.06
C TYR A 114 -0.60 -1.68 15.29
N GLU A 115 -0.71 -2.66 16.19
CA GLU A 115 -1.52 -2.58 17.39
C GLU A 115 -0.95 -1.60 18.43
N LEU A 116 0.36 -1.35 18.36
CA LEU A 116 1.06 -0.45 19.31
C LEU A 116 1.20 0.99 18.79
N ILE A 117 0.60 1.33 17.66
CA ILE A 117 0.74 2.65 17.03
C ILE A 117 0.38 3.81 17.96
N ASP A 118 -0.54 3.58 18.90
CA ASP A 118 -0.97 4.61 19.85
C ASP A 118 0.11 5.03 20.84
N ASN A 119 1.19 4.24 20.97
CA ASN A 119 2.33 4.50 21.86
C ASN A 119 3.43 5.36 21.20
N PHE A 120 3.19 5.85 19.97
CA PHE A 120 4.17 6.62 19.20
C PHE A 120 3.61 7.99 18.79
N ASN A 121 4.46 9.01 18.82
CA ASN A 121 4.12 10.40 18.45
C ASN A 121 4.78 10.84 17.14
N GLY A 122 5.56 9.98 16.49
CA GLY A 122 6.17 10.24 15.20
C GLY A 122 7.52 10.96 15.26
N ASN A 123 8.23 10.95 16.40
CA ASN A 123 9.57 11.52 16.54
C ASN A 123 10.65 10.59 15.96
N VAL A 124 10.56 10.34 14.65
CA VAL A 124 11.48 9.50 13.90
C VAL A 124 11.90 10.20 12.60
N ASP A 125 13.09 9.87 12.09
CA ASP A 125 13.58 10.42 10.83
C ASP A 125 12.91 9.77 9.62
N SER A 126 12.61 8.47 9.75
CA SER A 126 12.00 7.68 8.70
C SER A 126 11.01 6.64 9.23
N ILE A 127 10.03 6.31 8.39
CA ILE A 127 8.98 5.32 8.68
C ILE A 127 8.81 4.35 7.52
N VAL A 128 8.71 3.06 7.82
CA VAL A 128 8.37 2.01 6.87
C VAL A 128 7.07 1.34 7.30
N LEU A 129 6.14 1.20 6.38
CA LEU A 129 4.96 0.36 6.56
C LEU A 129 5.16 -0.97 5.81
N ASP A 130 5.47 -2.01 6.56
CA ASP A 130 5.49 -3.39 6.03
C ASP A 130 4.07 -3.93 6.00
N GLU A 131 3.68 -4.53 4.89
CA GLU A 131 2.29 -4.88 4.56
C GLU A 131 1.36 -3.66 4.62
N SER A 132 1.71 -2.61 3.88
CA SER A 132 0.99 -1.33 3.85
C SER A 132 -0.44 -1.41 3.28
N SER A 133 -0.87 -2.59 2.81
CA SER A 133 -2.26 -2.89 2.46
C SER A 133 -3.24 -2.60 3.59
N ILE A 134 -2.78 -2.49 4.85
CA ILE A 134 -3.59 -2.04 5.99
C ILE A 134 -4.21 -0.65 5.77
N LEU A 135 -3.62 0.16 4.90
CA LEU A 135 -4.14 1.47 4.51
C LEU A 135 -5.41 1.41 3.64
N LYS A 136 -5.79 0.22 3.12
CA LYS A 136 -6.91 0.04 2.18
C LYS A 136 -8.25 0.58 2.69
N SER A 137 -8.49 0.52 3.98
CA SER A 137 -9.76 1.00 4.56
C SER A 137 -9.84 2.52 4.52
N ILE A 138 -10.79 3.06 3.76
CA ILE A 138 -11.02 4.51 3.64
C ILE A 138 -11.42 5.13 4.98
N SER A 139 -12.13 4.39 5.84
CA SER A 139 -12.64 4.85 7.15
C SER A 139 -11.86 4.32 8.35
N GLY A 140 -10.76 3.59 8.12
CA GLY A 140 -10.02 2.90 9.18
C GLY A 140 -9.41 3.83 10.23
N LYS A 141 -9.59 3.52 11.51
CA LYS A 141 -8.97 4.26 12.62
C LYS A 141 -7.45 4.20 12.54
N ILE A 142 -6.89 3.01 12.25
CA ILE A 142 -5.44 2.79 12.11
C ILE A 142 -4.87 3.65 11.00
N LYS A 143 -5.53 3.71 9.82
CA LYS A 143 -5.07 4.56 8.72
C LYS A 143 -4.97 6.03 9.11
N ARG A 144 -6.03 6.60 9.73
CA ARG A 144 -6.00 7.99 10.19
C ARG A 144 -4.86 8.22 11.15
N LYS A 145 -4.74 7.34 12.15
CA LYS A 145 -3.67 7.44 13.13
C LYS A 145 -2.28 7.43 12.47
N LEU A 146 -2.03 6.51 11.52
CA LEU A 146 -0.77 6.47 10.78
C LEU A 146 -0.49 7.76 10.02
N ILE A 147 -1.50 8.29 9.30
CA ILE A 147 -1.35 9.53 8.53
C ILE A 147 -1.06 10.71 9.47
N ASP A 148 -1.83 10.85 10.54
CA ASP A 148 -1.73 11.98 11.45
C ASP A 148 -0.43 11.94 12.28
N THR A 149 -0.10 10.78 12.87
CA THR A 149 1.10 10.62 13.69
C THR A 149 2.39 10.85 12.90
N PHE A 150 2.45 10.33 11.67
CA PHE A 150 3.67 10.41 10.85
C PHE A 150 3.59 11.48 9.75
N ALA A 151 2.67 12.45 9.85
CA ALA A 151 2.50 13.49 8.85
C ALA A 151 3.81 14.21 8.52
N ASN A 152 4.58 14.58 9.55
CA ASN A 152 5.80 15.37 9.45
C ASN A 152 7.09 14.56 9.23
N VAL A 153 7.03 13.22 9.27
CA VAL A 153 8.21 12.39 9.03
C VAL A 153 8.75 12.63 7.63
N LYS A 154 10.07 12.86 7.56
CA LYS A 154 10.70 13.26 6.30
C LYS A 154 10.74 12.15 5.27
N TYR A 155 11.11 10.93 5.68
CA TYR A 155 11.29 9.78 4.79
C TYR A 155 10.22 8.72 5.06
N LYS A 156 9.55 8.25 4.00
CA LYS A 156 8.43 7.32 4.14
C LYS A 156 8.49 6.24 3.07
N LEU A 157 8.35 4.99 3.49
CA LEU A 157 8.29 3.84 2.58
C LEU A 157 7.05 3.00 2.87
N CYS A 158 6.31 2.65 1.82
CA CYS A 158 5.22 1.67 1.88
C CYS A 158 5.64 0.41 1.12
N CYS A 159 5.47 -0.77 1.72
CA CYS A 159 5.77 -2.05 1.10
C CYS A 159 4.56 -2.97 1.17
N THR A 160 4.13 -3.54 0.05
CA THR A 160 3.08 -4.58 0.00
C THR A 160 3.08 -5.29 -1.35
N ALA A 161 2.55 -6.52 -1.40
CA ALA A 161 2.25 -7.20 -2.65
C ALA A 161 0.84 -6.82 -3.19
N THR A 162 -0.05 -6.33 -2.33
CA THR A 162 -1.46 -6.10 -2.65
C THR A 162 -1.89 -4.67 -2.33
N PRO A 163 -1.43 -3.67 -3.11
CA PRO A 163 -1.66 -2.25 -2.80
C PRO A 163 -3.13 -1.83 -2.92
N ALA A 164 -3.88 -2.46 -3.83
CA ALA A 164 -5.27 -2.14 -4.12
C ALA A 164 -6.05 -3.45 -4.39
N PRO A 165 -6.27 -4.28 -3.35
CA PRO A 165 -6.85 -5.61 -3.56
C PRO A 165 -8.30 -5.59 -4.05
N ASN A 166 -9.03 -4.51 -3.85
CA ASN A 166 -10.45 -4.41 -4.24
C ASN A 166 -10.70 -3.36 -5.33
N ASP A 167 -10.07 -2.19 -5.24
CA ASP A 167 -10.31 -1.08 -6.16
C ASP A 167 -9.11 -0.13 -6.22
N TYR A 168 -8.82 0.43 -7.40
CA TYR A 168 -7.75 1.41 -7.60
C TYR A 168 -7.86 2.66 -6.71
N ILE A 169 -9.04 3.00 -6.21
CA ILE A 169 -9.21 4.11 -5.26
C ILE A 169 -8.41 3.92 -3.97
N GLU A 170 -8.11 2.67 -3.59
CA GLU A 170 -7.33 2.34 -2.38
C GLU A 170 -5.89 2.88 -2.46
N ILE A 171 -5.34 3.03 -3.68
CA ILE A 171 -4.02 3.63 -3.94
C ILE A 171 -3.91 5.05 -3.38
N GLY A 172 -5.01 5.80 -3.38
CA GLY A 172 -5.06 7.15 -2.80
C GLY A 172 -4.72 7.20 -1.32
N ASN A 173 -4.88 6.11 -0.60
CA ASN A 173 -4.51 6.04 0.81
C ASN A 173 -2.98 5.98 1.00
N HIS A 174 -2.28 5.25 0.11
CA HIS A 174 -0.81 5.23 0.08
C HIS A 174 -0.27 6.61 -0.31
N ALA A 175 -0.83 7.22 -1.35
CA ALA A 175 -0.47 8.56 -1.77
C ALA A 175 -0.64 9.59 -0.64
N HIS A 176 -1.73 9.49 0.13
CA HIS A 176 -2.01 10.37 1.27
C HIS A 176 -0.99 10.16 2.40
N PHE A 177 -0.70 8.92 2.78
CA PHE A 177 0.30 8.62 3.80
C PHE A 177 1.69 9.14 3.41
N LEU A 178 2.08 8.96 2.16
CA LEU A 178 3.35 9.44 1.61
C LEU A 178 3.42 10.97 1.47
N GLY A 179 2.27 11.66 1.54
CA GLY A 179 2.16 13.10 1.35
C GLY A 179 2.26 13.53 -0.12
N VAL A 180 1.95 12.64 -1.06
CA VAL A 180 1.88 12.92 -2.50
C VAL A 180 0.67 13.78 -2.82
N CYS A 181 -0.52 13.35 -2.37
CA CYS A 181 -1.76 14.11 -2.41
C CYS A 181 -2.77 13.50 -1.42
N THR A 182 -3.82 14.23 -1.11
CA THR A 182 -4.93 13.67 -0.34
C THR A 182 -5.73 12.69 -1.21
N HIS A 183 -6.41 11.74 -0.57
CA HIS A 183 -7.29 10.80 -1.25
C HIS A 183 -8.37 11.52 -2.07
N GLN A 184 -8.90 12.64 -1.55
CA GLN A 184 -9.92 13.44 -2.23
C GLN A 184 -9.38 14.14 -3.49
N GLU A 185 -8.16 14.64 -3.44
CA GLU A 185 -7.49 15.22 -4.62
C GLU A 185 -7.31 14.18 -5.71
N MET A 186 -6.82 12.98 -5.38
CA MET A 186 -6.70 11.87 -6.33
C MET A 186 -8.05 11.53 -6.97
N LEU A 187 -9.12 11.38 -6.18
CA LEU A 187 -10.45 11.11 -6.71
C LEU A 187 -10.91 12.22 -7.65
N SER A 188 -10.73 13.47 -7.28
CA SER A 188 -11.16 14.62 -8.11
C SER A 188 -10.43 14.68 -9.45
N MET A 189 -9.17 14.25 -9.50
CA MET A 189 -8.36 14.29 -10.71
C MET A 189 -8.67 13.13 -11.66
N PHE A 190 -8.70 11.92 -11.14
CA PHE A 190 -8.67 10.72 -11.97
C PHE A 190 -9.99 9.95 -12.01
N PHE A 191 -10.90 10.17 -11.05
CA PHE A 191 -12.10 9.35 -10.90
C PHE A 191 -13.38 10.15 -11.07
N ILE A 192 -14.44 9.47 -11.48
CA ILE A 192 -15.82 9.97 -11.44
C ILE A 192 -16.65 9.05 -10.56
N ASN A 193 -17.65 9.63 -9.88
CA ASN A 193 -18.61 8.84 -9.14
C ASN A 193 -19.66 8.30 -10.13
N ALA A 194 -19.66 6.97 -10.34
CA ALA A 194 -20.52 6.30 -11.30
C ALA A 194 -22.01 6.35 -10.89
N ASN A 195 -22.32 6.56 -9.61
CA ASN A 195 -23.69 6.68 -9.09
C ASN A 195 -24.33 8.05 -9.35
N LYS A 196 -23.61 8.99 -9.96
CA LYS A 196 -24.13 10.30 -10.39
C LYS A 196 -24.46 10.22 -11.88
N GLU A 197 -25.69 9.85 -12.21
CA GLU A 197 -26.17 9.99 -13.59
C GLU A 197 -26.38 11.49 -13.91
N HIS A 198 -25.65 11.95 -14.92
CA HIS A 198 -25.89 13.25 -15.50
C HIS A 198 -27.01 13.13 -16.53
N THR A 199 -28.19 13.64 -16.21
CA THR A 199 -29.31 13.73 -17.14
C THR A 199 -29.47 15.18 -17.62
N ILE A 200 -29.65 15.35 -18.91
CA ILE A 200 -29.97 16.66 -19.51
C ILE A 200 -31.49 16.71 -19.67
N ASP A 201 -32.15 17.76 -19.18
CA ASP A 201 -33.59 17.98 -19.41
C ASP A 201 -33.88 18.48 -20.83
N PHE A 202 -35.17 18.57 -21.15
CA PHE A 202 -35.62 19.07 -22.44
C PHE A 202 -35.19 20.51 -22.76
N ASN A 203 -34.69 21.25 -21.76
CA ASN A 203 -34.22 22.63 -21.89
C ASN A 203 -32.69 22.70 -21.94
N GLY A 204 -31.96 21.56 -22.02
CA GLY A 204 -30.50 21.50 -22.05
C GLY A 204 -29.84 21.71 -20.69
N LYS A 205 -30.59 21.74 -19.59
CA LYS A 205 -30.04 21.93 -18.25
C LYS A 205 -29.58 20.63 -17.63
N LEU A 206 -28.34 20.61 -17.17
CA LEU A 206 -27.72 19.44 -16.56
C LEU A 206 -28.28 19.20 -15.14
N TYR A 207 -28.91 18.04 -14.92
CA TYR A 207 -29.33 17.59 -13.61
C TYR A 207 -28.51 16.41 -13.15
N ILE A 208 -28.10 16.42 -11.88
CA ILE A 208 -27.47 15.28 -11.21
C ILE A 208 -28.59 14.44 -10.58
N LYS A 209 -28.96 13.33 -11.22
CA LYS A 209 -29.87 12.36 -10.62
C LYS A 209 -29.10 11.57 -9.58
N LYS A 210 -29.49 11.64 -8.30
CA LYS A 210 -28.99 10.70 -7.28
C LYS A 210 -29.55 9.33 -7.65
N GLY A 211 -28.68 8.42 -8.05
CA GLY A 211 -29.04 7.01 -8.21
C GLY A 211 -29.59 6.45 -6.89
N SER A 212 -30.48 5.47 -6.98
CA SER A 212 -31.07 4.83 -5.81
C SER A 212 -29.97 4.20 -4.94
N ASN A 213 -29.81 4.70 -3.72
CA ASN A 213 -28.82 4.27 -2.73
C ASN A 213 -29.08 2.82 -2.26
N LYS A 214 -28.71 1.82 -3.07
CA LYS A 214 -28.63 0.41 -2.63
C LYS A 214 -27.21 -0.17 -2.74
N GLY A 215 -26.20 0.64 -2.95
CA GLY A 215 -24.79 0.26 -2.98
C GLY A 215 -23.93 1.46 -2.60
N GLY A 216 -22.75 1.24 -2.04
CA GLY A 216 -21.79 2.30 -1.71
C GLY A 216 -21.43 3.16 -2.91
N GLN A 217 -20.65 4.22 -2.68
CA GLN A 217 -20.16 5.07 -3.77
C GLN A 217 -19.29 4.24 -4.70
N GLU A 218 -19.73 4.09 -5.94
CA GLU A 218 -18.97 3.42 -6.99
C GLU A 218 -18.12 4.46 -7.74
N TRP A 219 -16.82 4.26 -7.75
CA TRP A 219 -15.86 5.13 -8.43
C TRP A 219 -15.25 4.40 -9.62
N ARG A 220 -15.12 5.08 -10.73
CA ARG A 220 -14.40 4.57 -11.90
C ARG A 220 -13.41 5.60 -12.42
N ILE A 221 -12.31 5.14 -13.00
CA ILE A 221 -11.33 6.00 -13.64
C ILE A 221 -12.01 6.69 -14.84
N LYS A 222 -11.74 8.00 -15.02
CA LYS A 222 -12.15 8.74 -16.20
C LYS A 222 -11.37 8.19 -17.38
N HIS A 223 -12.04 7.82 -18.47
CA HIS A 223 -11.39 7.21 -19.64
C HIS A 223 -10.17 8.00 -20.15
N HIS A 224 -10.28 9.32 -20.22
CA HIS A 224 -9.18 10.20 -20.66
C HIS A 224 -8.09 10.43 -19.61
N ALA A 225 -8.22 9.90 -18.41
CA ALA A 225 -7.28 10.09 -17.31
C ALA A 225 -6.54 8.79 -16.95
N GLU A 226 -6.83 7.68 -17.60
CA GLU A 226 -6.27 6.37 -17.26
C GLU A 226 -4.74 6.36 -17.40
N ASP A 227 -4.21 6.73 -18.57
CA ASP A 227 -2.75 6.80 -18.80
C ASP A 227 -2.07 7.75 -17.80
N LYS A 228 -2.69 8.90 -17.54
CA LYS A 228 -2.18 9.89 -16.59
C LYS A 228 -2.22 9.41 -15.15
N PHE A 229 -3.17 8.57 -14.80
CA PHE A 229 -3.24 7.94 -13.49
C PHE A 229 -2.07 6.97 -13.28
N PHE A 230 -1.76 6.14 -14.28
CA PHE A 230 -0.62 5.23 -14.21
C PHE A 230 0.72 5.96 -14.27
N GLU A 231 0.84 7.01 -15.08
CA GLU A 231 2.01 7.90 -15.11
C GLU A 231 2.21 8.57 -13.73
N TRP A 232 1.13 9.07 -13.12
CA TRP A 232 1.18 9.62 -11.76
C TRP A 232 1.61 8.58 -10.74
N MET A 233 1.08 7.35 -10.78
CA MET A 233 1.50 6.29 -9.88
C MET A 233 2.99 5.96 -10.03
N SER A 234 3.48 5.82 -11.26
CA SER A 234 4.90 5.49 -11.53
C SER A 234 5.88 6.54 -11.02
N SER A 235 5.43 7.76 -10.76
CA SER A 235 6.27 8.84 -10.25
C SER A 235 6.67 8.67 -8.78
N TRP A 236 5.88 7.92 -7.99
CA TRP A 236 6.10 7.70 -6.56
C TRP A 236 5.97 6.23 -6.12
N ALA A 237 5.50 5.34 -6.97
CA ALA A 237 5.37 3.91 -6.69
C ALA A 237 6.06 3.08 -7.77
N MET A 238 6.68 1.99 -7.35
CA MET A 238 7.25 0.97 -8.22
C MET A 238 6.42 -0.30 -8.11
N PHE A 239 6.01 -0.86 -9.25
CA PHE A 239 5.28 -2.11 -9.35
C PHE A 239 6.17 -3.14 -10.04
N MET A 240 6.26 -4.34 -9.47
CA MET A 240 7.03 -5.42 -10.08
C MET A 240 6.46 -6.77 -9.68
N MET A 241 6.26 -7.63 -10.64
CA MET A 241 5.81 -9.02 -10.44
C MET A 241 6.97 -10.00 -10.49
N LYS A 242 8.02 -9.68 -11.25
CA LYS A 242 9.18 -10.54 -11.45
C LYS A 242 10.40 -9.72 -11.86
N PRO A 243 11.63 -10.24 -11.67
CA PRO A 243 12.87 -9.52 -11.99
C PRO A 243 12.97 -9.03 -13.44
N SER A 244 12.36 -9.76 -14.40
CA SER A 244 12.38 -9.37 -15.81
C SER A 244 11.59 -8.09 -16.11
N ASP A 245 10.74 -7.61 -15.21
CA ASP A 245 10.08 -6.31 -15.33
C ASP A 245 11.10 -5.15 -15.30
N LEU A 246 12.28 -5.38 -14.71
CA LEU A 246 13.44 -4.47 -14.72
C LEU A 246 14.58 -4.95 -15.66
N GLY A 247 14.34 -5.98 -16.49
CA GLY A 247 15.32 -6.50 -17.43
C GLY A 247 16.31 -7.51 -16.86
N TYR A 248 16.07 -8.04 -15.66
CA TYR A 248 16.87 -9.08 -15.01
C TYR A 248 16.36 -10.50 -15.32
N SER A 249 17.15 -11.54 -15.05
CA SER A 249 16.71 -12.94 -15.17
C SER A 249 15.68 -13.27 -14.08
N ASP A 250 14.68 -14.08 -14.44
CA ASP A 250 13.68 -14.61 -13.51
C ASP A 250 14.14 -15.91 -12.82
N ASP A 251 15.38 -16.40 -13.12
CA ASP A 251 15.92 -17.62 -12.56
C ASP A 251 15.92 -17.59 -11.02
N GLY A 252 15.31 -18.59 -10.40
CA GLY A 252 15.17 -18.69 -8.95
C GLY A 252 14.00 -17.88 -8.34
N PHE A 253 13.26 -17.12 -9.14
CA PHE A 253 12.08 -16.35 -8.72
C PHE A 253 10.78 -16.88 -9.29
N GLU A 254 10.81 -17.93 -10.09
CA GLU A 254 9.62 -18.60 -10.59
C GLU A 254 8.93 -19.35 -9.45
N LEU A 255 7.69 -18.95 -9.17
CA LEU A 255 6.87 -19.66 -8.19
C LEU A 255 6.40 -20.99 -8.79
N PRO A 256 6.34 -22.08 -7.98
CA PRO A 256 5.80 -23.34 -8.46
C PRO A 256 4.31 -23.15 -8.82
N PRO A 257 3.79 -23.95 -9.78
CA PRO A 257 2.41 -23.85 -10.20
C PRO A 257 1.45 -24.08 -9.02
N LEU A 258 0.40 -23.28 -8.93
CA LEU A 258 -0.61 -23.39 -7.89
C LEU A 258 -1.42 -24.68 -8.08
N ASN A 259 -1.24 -25.66 -7.20
CA ASN A 259 -2.06 -26.87 -7.14
C ASN A 259 -3.22 -26.66 -6.17
N ILE A 260 -4.43 -26.51 -6.70
CA ILE A 260 -5.64 -26.39 -5.88
C ILE A 260 -6.23 -27.80 -5.71
N ILE A 261 -6.18 -28.32 -4.50
CA ILE A 261 -6.84 -29.59 -4.17
C ILE A 261 -8.11 -29.27 -3.38
N PRO A 262 -9.30 -29.32 -4.00
CA PRO A 262 -10.54 -29.05 -3.30
C PRO A 262 -10.84 -30.21 -2.35
N ILE A 263 -10.93 -29.95 -1.05
CA ILE A 263 -11.42 -30.92 -0.05
C ILE A 263 -12.87 -30.58 0.20
N VAL A 264 -13.76 -31.40 -0.38
CA VAL A 264 -15.20 -31.27 -0.14
C VAL A 264 -15.54 -32.14 1.07
N LYS A 265 -15.96 -31.51 2.17
CA LYS A 265 -16.50 -32.21 3.33
C LYS A 265 -18.02 -32.09 3.30
N GLU A 266 -18.71 -33.18 3.01
CA GLU A 266 -20.15 -33.21 3.13
C GLU A 266 -20.52 -33.12 4.62
N ILE A 267 -21.33 -32.15 4.98
CA ILE A 267 -21.91 -32.00 6.31
C ILE A 267 -23.28 -32.69 6.23
N ASN A 268 -23.36 -33.93 6.69
CA ASN A 268 -24.63 -34.64 6.80
C ASN A 268 -25.45 -34.04 7.95
N GLY A 269 -26.63 -33.54 7.63
CA GLY A 269 -27.72 -33.36 8.56
C GLY A 269 -27.79 -32.08 9.34
N TYR A 270 -28.05 -30.93 8.63
CA TYR A 270 -28.77 -29.85 9.23
C TYR A 270 -30.02 -29.57 8.38
N HIS A 271 -31.12 -30.21 8.78
CA HIS A 271 -32.45 -29.74 8.43
C HIS A 271 -32.90 -28.82 9.54
N GLN A 272 -32.90 -27.52 9.25
CA GLN A 272 -33.69 -26.57 10.03
C GLN A 272 -35.05 -26.47 9.34
N ASP A 273 -36.06 -27.04 9.98
CA ASP A 273 -37.44 -27.17 9.45
C ASP A 273 -38.17 -25.82 9.22
N ASP A 274 -37.53 -24.71 9.54
CA ASP A 274 -38.15 -23.38 9.49
C ASP A 274 -37.53 -22.38 8.47
N VAL A 275 -36.63 -22.83 7.58
CA VAL A 275 -36.01 -21.93 6.57
C VAL A 275 -36.50 -22.30 5.17
N LEU A 276 -37.28 -21.41 4.58
CA LEU A 276 -37.86 -21.54 3.24
C LEU A 276 -36.83 -21.58 2.09
N PHE A 277 -35.63 -21.05 2.31
CA PHE A 277 -34.49 -21.09 1.38
C PHE A 277 -33.19 -21.23 2.18
N PHE A 278 -32.47 -22.30 1.95
CA PHE A 278 -31.13 -22.53 2.50
C PHE A 278 -30.09 -22.00 1.53
N ASP A 279 -29.69 -20.74 1.71
CA ASP A 279 -28.45 -20.23 1.15
C ASP A 279 -27.32 -20.74 2.05
N GLY A 280 -26.46 -21.62 1.53
CA GLY A 280 -25.42 -22.29 2.30
C GLY A 280 -24.60 -21.34 3.18
N LEU A 281 -24.10 -21.83 4.31
CA LEU A 281 -23.29 -21.07 5.29
C LEU A 281 -22.17 -20.30 4.61
N SER A 282 -22.26 -18.95 4.62
CA SER A 282 -21.43 -18.07 3.81
C SER A 282 -20.19 -17.52 4.52
N GLY A 283 -19.87 -17.93 5.74
CA GLY A 283 -18.73 -17.44 6.48
C GLY A 283 -18.19 -18.35 7.58
N ILE A 284 -16.97 -18.10 8.02
CA ILE A 284 -16.33 -18.84 9.13
C ILE A 284 -17.14 -18.65 10.42
N SER A 285 -17.65 -17.45 10.69
CA SER A 285 -18.47 -17.12 11.86
C SER A 285 -19.81 -17.87 11.91
N ASP A 286 -20.39 -18.18 10.75
CA ASP A 286 -21.66 -18.90 10.69
C ASP A 286 -21.44 -20.41 10.88
N ARG A 287 -20.26 -20.92 10.50
CA ARG A 287 -19.88 -22.34 10.68
C ARG A 287 -19.56 -22.67 12.14
N VAL A 288 -19.03 -21.73 12.91
CA VAL A 288 -18.72 -21.90 14.35
C VAL A 288 -20.00 -21.99 15.20
N LYS A 289 -21.12 -21.40 14.75
CA LYS A 289 -22.41 -21.50 15.46
C LYS A 289 -23.11 -22.85 15.29
N VAL A 290 -22.63 -23.68 14.38
CA VAL A 290 -23.22 -24.96 13.99
C VAL A 290 -22.40 -26.14 14.48
N SER A 291 -21.22 -25.93 15.04
CA SER A 291 -20.35 -26.92 15.68
C SER A 291 -20.48 -26.85 17.20
#